data_8e55f1bff73be53f371d3b42562b4b92
#
_entry.id   8e55f1bff73be53f371d3b42562b4b92
#
_cell.length_a   1.000
_cell.length_b   1.000
_cell.length_c   1.000
_cell.angle_alpha   90.00
_cell.angle_beta   90.00
_cell.angle_gamma   90.00
#
_symmetry.space_group_name_H-M   'P 1'
#
loop_
_entity.id
_entity.type
_entity.pdbx_description
1 polymer ?
#
loop_
_entity_poly.entity_id
_entity_poly.type
_entity_poly.pdbx_seq_one_letter_code
_entity_poly.pdbx_strand_id
1 'polypeptide(L)'
;LKGYFKFKAGDVYTDEGAVQKDKKDRFDIYAIMYEANENSFMLDGSNSLDLTSDKLVSIARISEEDAKETDSWTPFELPFKAVNGKSIDPVKLQEGKYKLSIVLSSSVDGAYFKGAVGSTLYVDELELISEDN
;
A
#
# COMPACT_ATOMS: atom_id res chain seq x y z
N LEU A 1 7.91 -6.63 -3.08
CA LEU A 1 8.29 -5.24 -2.81
C LEU A 1 9.16 -5.19 -1.56
N LYS A 2 10.32 -4.62 -1.64
CA LYS A 2 11.20 -4.44 -0.48
C LYS A 2 11.85 -3.06 -0.47
N GLY A 3 12.37 -2.69 0.69
CA GLY A 3 13.07 -1.44 0.90
C GLY A 3 13.34 -1.20 2.36
N TYR A 4 13.56 0.07 2.70
CA TYR A 4 13.78 0.52 4.07
C TYR A 4 12.85 1.67 4.39
N PHE A 5 12.39 1.74 5.62
CA PHE A 5 11.54 2.83 6.08
C PHE A 5 11.96 3.36 7.43
N LYS A 6 11.53 4.60 7.70
CA LYS A 6 11.44 5.20 9.04
C LYS A 6 10.08 5.89 9.11
N PHE A 7 9.45 5.85 10.26
CA PHE A 7 8.16 6.49 10.44
C PHE A 7 8.05 7.16 11.79
N LYS A 8 7.48 8.35 11.78
CA LYS A 8 7.10 9.08 12.98
C LYS A 8 5.67 9.55 12.85
N ALA A 9 4.82 9.12 13.78
CA ALA A 9 3.42 9.58 13.83
C ALA A 9 3.34 11.01 14.36
N GLY A 10 2.38 11.78 13.86
CA GLY A 10 2.05 13.07 14.44
C GLY A 10 1.48 12.91 15.85
N ASP A 11 1.57 13.95 16.66
CA ASP A 11 1.25 13.90 18.09
C ASP A 11 -0.25 13.75 18.40
N VAL A 12 -1.11 14.23 17.51
CA VAL A 12 -2.56 14.27 17.76
C VAL A 12 -3.28 13.59 16.61
N TYR A 13 -3.92 12.46 16.90
CA TYR A 13 -4.77 11.75 15.94
C TYR A 13 -6.15 12.38 15.89
N THR A 14 -6.65 12.69 14.70
CA THR A 14 -8.00 13.20 14.49
C THR A 14 -8.80 12.30 13.55
N ASP A 15 -10.09 12.24 13.78
CA ASP A 15 -11.06 11.56 12.92
C ASP A 15 -12.06 12.63 12.46
N GLU A 16 -11.97 13.01 11.17
CA GLU A 16 -12.78 14.10 10.59
C GLU A 16 -12.71 15.40 11.41
N GLY A 17 -11.52 15.72 11.93
CA GLY A 17 -11.28 16.90 12.76
C GLY A 17 -11.49 16.71 14.25
N ALA A 18 -12.07 15.59 14.70
CA ALA A 18 -12.28 15.30 16.12
C ALA A 18 -11.07 14.56 16.72
N VAL A 19 -10.53 15.09 17.81
CA VAL A 19 -9.34 14.52 18.46
C VAL A 19 -9.66 13.15 19.08
N GLN A 20 -8.81 12.16 18.80
CA GLN A 20 -8.88 10.80 19.35
C GLN A 20 -7.64 10.54 20.20
N LYS A 21 -7.76 10.68 21.52
CA LYS A 21 -6.62 10.62 22.46
C LYS A 21 -5.94 9.24 22.54
N ASP A 22 -6.68 8.16 22.29
CA ASP A 22 -6.20 6.80 22.45
C ASP A 22 -5.69 6.19 21.12
N LYS A 23 -5.66 6.99 20.06
CA LYS A 23 -5.23 6.52 18.75
C LYS A 23 -3.93 7.16 18.32
N LYS A 24 -3.14 6.38 17.61
CA LYS A 24 -1.90 6.78 16.99
C LYS A 24 -1.96 6.53 15.50
N ASP A 25 -1.42 7.44 14.71
CA ASP A 25 -1.39 7.27 13.27
C ASP A 25 -0.48 6.14 12.86
N ARG A 26 -0.77 5.55 11.73
CA ARG A 26 -0.05 4.43 11.16
C ARG A 26 0.17 4.70 9.67
N PHE A 27 1.34 4.34 9.17
CA PHE A 27 1.64 4.45 7.75
C PHE A 27 1.18 3.20 6.99
N ASP A 28 1.18 3.31 5.66
CA ASP A 28 0.88 2.20 4.78
C ASP A 28 1.90 2.15 3.63
N ILE A 29 2.31 0.94 3.28
CA ILE A 29 3.11 0.66 2.09
C ILE A 29 2.47 -0.53 1.41
N TYR A 30 2.05 -0.36 0.16
CA TYR A 30 1.54 -1.48 -0.60
C TYR A 30 1.79 -1.32 -2.09
N ALA A 31 1.79 -2.47 -2.78
CA ALA A 31 1.80 -2.52 -4.23
C ALA A 31 0.65 -3.40 -4.68
N ILE A 32 -0.03 -3.00 -5.74
CA ILE A 32 -1.17 -3.73 -6.28
C ILE A 32 -0.94 -3.99 -7.75
N MET A 33 -1.16 -5.23 -8.17
CA MET A 33 -1.24 -5.58 -9.58
C MET A 33 -2.71 -5.74 -9.97
N TYR A 34 -3.11 -5.07 -11.03
CA TYR A 34 -4.50 -5.10 -11.50
C TYR A 34 -4.56 -5.24 -13.01
N GLU A 35 -5.68 -5.79 -13.48
CA GLU A 35 -5.95 -5.97 -14.90
C GLU A 35 -6.53 -4.68 -15.49
N ALA A 36 -5.89 -4.17 -16.54
CA ALA A 36 -6.26 -2.91 -17.16
C ALA A 36 -6.64 -3.13 -18.63
N ASN A 37 -7.71 -3.86 -18.85
CA ASN A 37 -8.22 -4.17 -20.19
C ASN A 37 -8.84 -2.98 -20.88
N GLU A 38 -9.29 -2.00 -20.13
CA GLU A 38 -10.05 -0.86 -20.63
C GLU A 38 -9.50 0.43 -20.05
N ASN A 39 -9.59 1.50 -20.83
CA ASN A 39 -9.07 2.81 -20.44
C ASN A 39 -9.91 3.51 -19.36
N SER A 40 -11.04 2.93 -18.98
CA SER A 40 -11.98 3.56 -18.04
C SER A 40 -11.73 3.26 -16.57
N PHE A 41 -10.89 2.25 -16.26
CA PHE A 41 -10.62 1.90 -14.87
C PHE A 41 -9.42 2.68 -14.34
N MET A 42 -9.64 3.42 -13.27
CA MET A 42 -8.58 4.17 -12.58
C MET A 42 -8.56 3.78 -11.11
N LEU A 43 -7.36 3.52 -10.58
CA LEU A 43 -7.17 3.33 -9.14
C LEU A 43 -7.08 4.68 -8.45
N ASP A 44 -7.78 4.79 -7.33
CA ASP A 44 -7.69 5.94 -6.43
C ASP A 44 -7.71 5.48 -4.97
N GLY A 45 -7.72 6.42 -4.03
CA GLY A 45 -7.70 6.09 -2.59
C GLY A 45 -8.94 5.35 -2.11
N SER A 46 -10.02 5.34 -2.87
CA SER A 46 -11.28 4.68 -2.48
C SER A 46 -11.38 3.24 -2.98
N ASN A 47 -10.69 2.88 -4.07
CA ASN A 47 -10.84 1.57 -4.70
C ASN A 47 -9.56 0.74 -4.75
N SER A 48 -8.39 1.32 -4.48
CA SER A 48 -7.11 0.62 -4.61
C SER A 48 -6.96 -0.60 -3.70
N LEU A 49 -7.69 -0.65 -2.60
CA LEU A 49 -7.69 -1.78 -1.66
C LEU A 49 -9.04 -2.52 -1.62
N ASP A 50 -9.87 -2.34 -2.63
CA ASP A 50 -11.11 -3.10 -2.75
C ASP A 50 -10.79 -4.53 -3.21
N LEU A 51 -10.58 -5.43 -2.25
CA LEU A 51 -10.24 -6.82 -2.50
C LEU A 51 -11.39 -7.63 -3.11
N THR A 52 -12.58 -7.05 -3.19
CA THR A 52 -13.72 -7.68 -3.89
C THR A 52 -13.75 -7.35 -5.38
N SER A 53 -12.92 -6.40 -5.82
CA SER A 53 -12.84 -6.01 -7.23
C SER A 53 -12.29 -7.15 -8.09
N ASP A 54 -12.94 -7.42 -9.21
CA ASP A 54 -12.47 -8.38 -10.20
C ASP A 54 -11.25 -7.90 -10.99
N LYS A 55 -10.88 -6.63 -10.84
CA LYS A 55 -9.69 -6.05 -11.48
C LYS A 55 -8.40 -6.36 -10.73
N LEU A 56 -8.46 -6.53 -9.41
CA LEU A 56 -7.27 -6.78 -8.60
C LEU A 56 -6.81 -8.23 -8.74
N VAL A 57 -5.53 -8.42 -8.98
CA VAL A 57 -4.92 -9.74 -9.21
C VAL A 57 -4.01 -10.14 -8.06
N SER A 58 -3.20 -9.22 -7.55
CA SER A 58 -2.20 -9.51 -6.55
C SER A 58 -1.92 -8.28 -5.70
N ILE A 59 -1.57 -8.49 -4.43
CA ILE A 59 -1.24 -7.40 -3.51
C ILE A 59 -0.03 -7.77 -2.64
N ALA A 60 0.83 -6.79 -2.42
CA ALA A 60 1.89 -6.82 -1.43
C ALA A 60 1.65 -5.65 -0.48
N ARG A 61 1.45 -5.91 0.81
CA ARG A 61 1.11 -4.86 1.77
C ARG A 61 1.78 -5.09 3.11
N ILE A 62 2.27 -4.01 3.73
CA ILE A 62 2.82 -4.08 5.08
C ILE A 62 1.71 -4.40 6.07
N SER A 63 2.03 -5.28 7.05
CA SER A 63 1.07 -5.63 8.10
C SER A 63 0.92 -4.50 9.11
N GLU A 64 -0.20 -4.47 9.80
CA GLU A 64 -0.43 -3.54 10.89
C GLU A 64 0.63 -3.66 11.99
N GLU A 65 1.09 -4.87 12.25
CA GLU A 65 2.12 -5.14 13.25
C GLU A 65 3.47 -4.54 12.88
N ASP A 66 3.80 -4.50 11.60
CA ASP A 66 5.08 -3.99 11.10
C ASP A 66 5.05 -2.50 10.79
N ALA A 67 3.87 -1.91 10.63
CA ALA A 67 3.68 -0.49 10.33
C ALA A 67 3.81 0.38 11.58
N LYS A 68 4.99 0.39 12.20
CA LYS A 68 5.29 1.05 13.46
C LYS A 68 6.27 2.19 13.30
N GLU A 69 6.30 3.08 14.31
CA GLU A 69 7.34 4.09 14.41
C GLU A 69 8.72 3.45 14.60
N THR A 70 9.71 3.96 13.88
CA THR A 70 11.11 3.56 14.04
C THR A 70 12.01 4.77 13.95
N ASP A 71 13.05 4.81 14.80
CA ASP A 71 14.04 5.88 14.80
C ASP A 71 15.17 5.65 13.79
N SER A 72 15.30 4.44 13.29
CA SER A 72 16.34 4.05 12.35
C SER A 72 15.74 3.37 11.13
N TRP A 73 16.51 3.35 10.04
CA TRP A 73 16.11 2.64 8.83
C TRP A 73 15.82 1.19 9.13
N THR A 74 14.60 0.75 8.81
CA THR A 74 14.10 -0.59 9.10
C THR A 74 13.77 -1.28 7.78
N PRO A 75 14.31 -2.48 7.54
CA PRO A 75 14.01 -3.19 6.30
C PRO A 75 12.58 -3.72 6.29
N PHE A 76 11.98 -3.73 5.10
CA PHE A 76 10.72 -4.43 4.87
C PHE A 76 10.84 -5.27 3.61
N GLU A 77 10.12 -6.38 3.59
CA GLU A 77 9.99 -7.26 2.44
C GLU A 77 8.56 -7.79 2.40
N LEU A 78 7.83 -7.43 1.35
CA LEU A 78 6.41 -7.70 1.23
C LEU A 78 6.18 -8.63 0.03
N PRO A 79 5.86 -9.90 0.27
CA PRO A 79 5.55 -10.82 -0.83
C PRO A 79 4.20 -10.47 -1.45
N PHE A 80 4.09 -10.64 -2.76
CA PHE A 80 2.82 -10.52 -3.46
C PHE A 80 1.97 -11.75 -3.20
N LYS A 81 0.70 -11.52 -2.88
CA LYS A 81 -0.29 -12.57 -2.63
C LYS A 81 -1.45 -12.43 -3.59
N ALA A 82 -1.94 -13.55 -4.10
CA ALA A 82 -3.09 -13.56 -5.00
C ALA A 82 -4.33 -13.00 -4.30
N VAL A 83 -5.11 -12.23 -5.05
CA VAL A 83 -6.40 -11.68 -4.61
C VAL A 83 -7.51 -12.46 -5.28
N ASN A 84 -8.50 -12.90 -4.49
CA ASN A 84 -9.68 -13.63 -4.98
C ASN A 84 -9.35 -14.91 -5.77
N GLY A 85 -8.26 -15.59 -5.40
CA GLY A 85 -7.84 -16.82 -6.07
C GLY A 85 -7.34 -16.63 -7.49
N LYS A 86 -7.08 -15.39 -7.90
CA LYS A 86 -6.59 -15.10 -9.25
C LYS A 86 -5.11 -15.43 -9.38
N SER A 87 -4.73 -15.83 -10.59
CA SER A 87 -3.33 -16.02 -10.96
C SER A 87 -2.99 -15.13 -12.15
N ILE A 88 -1.68 -14.86 -12.32
CA ILE A 88 -1.19 -14.09 -13.46
C ILE A 88 -1.23 -14.95 -14.70
N ASP A 89 -1.92 -14.49 -15.74
CA ASP A 89 -1.94 -15.14 -17.04
C ASP A 89 -0.70 -14.68 -17.83
N PRO A 90 0.22 -15.60 -18.19
CA PRO A 90 1.44 -15.22 -18.92
C PRO A 90 1.17 -14.53 -20.27
N VAL A 91 0.09 -14.89 -20.95
CA VAL A 91 -0.27 -14.29 -22.23
C VAL A 91 -0.71 -12.83 -22.01
N LYS A 92 -1.56 -12.58 -21.02
CA LYS A 92 -1.98 -11.21 -20.67
C LYS A 92 -0.80 -10.37 -20.20
N LEU A 93 0.12 -10.97 -19.46
CA LEU A 93 1.33 -10.28 -19.01
C LEU A 93 2.18 -9.82 -20.20
N GLN A 94 2.39 -10.67 -21.18
CA GLN A 94 3.09 -10.33 -22.41
C GLN A 94 2.39 -9.25 -23.22
N GLU A 95 1.07 -9.24 -23.21
CA GLU A 95 0.26 -8.26 -23.93
C GLU A 95 0.15 -6.91 -23.21
N GLY A 96 0.75 -6.78 -22.03
CA GLY A 96 0.69 -5.54 -21.25
C GLY A 96 -0.67 -5.25 -20.63
N LYS A 97 -1.44 -6.29 -20.32
CA LYS A 97 -2.79 -6.13 -19.75
C LYS A 97 -2.79 -5.89 -18.25
N TYR A 98 -1.66 -6.06 -17.58
CA TYR A 98 -1.54 -5.78 -16.15
C TYR A 98 -0.84 -4.47 -15.90
N LYS A 99 -1.26 -3.77 -14.86
CA LYS A 99 -0.60 -2.59 -14.34
C LYS A 99 -0.23 -2.81 -12.88
N LEU A 100 0.83 -2.14 -12.47
CA LEU A 100 1.30 -2.15 -11.09
C LEU A 100 1.22 -0.74 -10.53
N SER A 101 0.68 -0.61 -9.33
CA SER A 101 0.66 0.65 -8.60
C SER A 101 1.32 0.45 -7.23
N ILE A 102 2.22 1.36 -6.87
CA ILE A 102 2.88 1.36 -5.57
C ILE A 102 2.40 2.60 -4.82
N VAL A 103 1.92 2.39 -3.59
CA VAL A 103 1.37 3.46 -2.76
C VAL A 103 2.12 3.53 -1.45
N LEU A 104 2.57 4.72 -1.12
CA LEU A 104 3.26 5.06 0.12
C LEU A 104 2.44 6.16 0.79
N SER A 105 1.96 5.90 1.99
CA SER A 105 1.12 6.87 2.71
C SER A 105 1.57 7.01 4.15
N SER A 106 1.71 8.25 4.61
CA SER A 106 2.04 8.54 6.01
C SER A 106 0.86 8.38 6.96
N SER A 107 -0.36 8.23 6.43
CA SER A 107 -1.58 8.04 7.22
C SER A 107 -2.46 7.01 6.53
N VAL A 108 -2.58 5.83 7.11
CA VAL A 108 -3.28 4.68 6.51
C VAL A 108 -4.73 5.00 6.16
N ASP A 109 -5.40 5.78 6.99
CA ASP A 109 -6.80 6.17 6.79
C ASP A 109 -6.95 7.63 6.35
N GLY A 110 -5.88 8.22 5.79
CA GLY A 110 -5.89 9.61 5.34
C GLY A 110 -6.97 9.93 4.31
N ALA A 111 -7.31 8.97 3.44
CA ALA A 111 -8.39 9.14 2.47
C ALA A 111 -9.77 9.33 3.12
N TYR A 112 -9.91 8.96 4.40
CA TYR A 112 -11.14 9.11 5.19
C TYR A 112 -11.03 10.24 6.20
N PHE A 113 -10.07 11.15 6.05
CA PHE A 113 -9.79 12.27 6.96
C PHE A 113 -9.46 11.81 8.38
N LYS A 114 -8.79 10.68 8.51
CA LYS A 114 -8.31 10.11 9.76
C LYS A 114 -6.79 10.07 9.76
N GLY A 115 -6.18 10.65 10.75
CA GLY A 115 -4.73 10.66 10.86
C GLY A 115 -4.23 11.74 11.82
N ALA A 116 -2.92 11.92 11.84
CA ALA A 116 -2.27 12.93 12.68
C ALA A 116 -1.41 13.85 11.81
N VAL A 117 -1.63 15.14 11.97
CA VAL A 117 -0.81 16.16 11.29
C VAL A 117 0.64 16.00 11.72
N GLY A 118 1.55 16.01 10.76
CA GLY A 118 2.98 15.81 11.01
C GLY A 118 3.45 14.37 10.94
N SER A 119 2.56 13.41 10.70
CA SER A 119 2.97 12.03 10.41
C SER A 119 3.90 12.00 9.20
N THR A 120 5.08 11.41 9.35
CA THR A 120 6.12 11.44 8.33
C THR A 120 6.66 10.05 8.06
N LEU A 121 6.55 9.62 6.83
CA LEU A 121 7.11 8.36 6.35
C LEU A 121 8.31 8.64 5.45
N TYR A 122 9.44 8.03 5.79
CA TYR A 122 10.64 8.01 4.94
C TYR A 122 10.79 6.63 4.33
N VAL A 123 11.02 6.57 3.03
CA VAL A 123 11.26 5.32 2.30
C VAL A 123 12.52 5.47 1.47
N ASP A 124 13.36 4.45 1.46
CA ASP A 124 14.59 4.43 0.66
C ASP A 124 14.82 3.03 0.10
N GLU A 125 15.60 2.97 -0.97
CA GLU A 125 16.00 1.72 -1.64
C GLU A 125 14.82 0.83 -1.99
N LEU A 126 13.74 1.44 -2.48
CA LEU A 126 12.55 0.70 -2.89
C LEU A 126 12.87 -0.18 -4.11
N GLU A 127 12.57 -1.46 -4.01
CA GLU A 127 12.89 -2.43 -5.03
C GLU A 127 11.73 -3.38 -5.29
N LEU A 128 11.42 -3.55 -6.56
CA LEU A 128 10.45 -4.54 -7.02
C LEU A 128 11.21 -5.74 -7.56
N ILE A 129 11.01 -6.91 -6.96
CA ILE A 129 11.71 -8.13 -7.34
C ILE A 129 10.76 -9.04 -8.06
N SER A 130 11.18 -9.52 -9.24
CA SER A 130 10.51 -10.60 -9.94
C SER A 130 11.39 -11.83 -9.92
N GLU A 131 10.76 -12.99 -9.69
CA GLU A 131 11.45 -14.27 -9.81
C GLU A 131 11.23 -14.84 -11.19
N ASP A 132 12.33 -15.10 -11.90
CA ASP A 132 12.29 -15.78 -13.17
C ASP A 132 12.36 -17.29 -12.92
N ASN A 133 11.30 -17.98 -13.24
CA ASN A 133 11.27 -19.44 -13.19
C ASN A 133 11.50 -20.02 -14.58
#